data_ef520f79dcfe97dd1ea80245f4207c5d
#
_entry.id   ef520f79dcfe97dd1ea80245f4207c5d
#
_cell.length_a   1.000
_cell.length_b   1.000
_cell.length_c   1.000
_cell.angle_alpha   90.00
_cell.angle_beta   90.00
_cell.angle_gamma   90.00
#
_symmetry.space_group_name_H-M   'P 1'
#
loop_
_entity.id
_entity.type
_entity.pdbx_description
1 polymer ?
#
loop_
_entity_poly.entity_id
_entity_poly.type
_entity_poly.pdbx_seq_one_letter_code
_entity_poly.pdbx_strand_id
1 'polypeptide(L)'
;GDVKFPANRTLHLSKVQDLRYGENPHQSAAFYRRDDYADAPHSLAHAKQHQGKELSYNNYLDLDAAWTAVREFDEPACVIVKHLTPCGVCQNDDLVEAYQRAHACDPVSAYGGVMAFNRPVTSDVVVAIFDNKQFVEAIIAPEFAGDALDMYSAKKNARLLSTGGVNPAGGEVEYRSVEGGLLAQDSDAVAEDPATFTVPTKRQPSEEELAELLFAWKVCKSIKSNAIAITKGHATIGVGGGQPNRVNSARIAVEQAGEEAKGAVAASDAFFPFRDGLDALAEAGVTAIIEPGGSIRDEEVIAAADEHGIALVFTGHRHFRH
;
A
#
# COMPACT_ATOMS: atom_id res chain seq x y z
N GLY A 1 21.14 -16.58 22.24
CA GLY A 1 20.42 -15.53 21.53
C GLY A 1 19.07 -15.33 22.16
N ASP A 2 18.60 -14.10 22.24
CA ASP A 2 17.33 -13.75 22.84
C ASP A 2 16.18 -14.41 22.08
N VAL A 3 15.26 -15.03 22.84
CA VAL A 3 14.06 -15.67 22.28
C VAL A 3 13.12 -14.55 21.79
N LYS A 4 12.83 -14.50 20.50
CA LYS A 4 12.02 -13.44 19.88
C LYS A 4 10.60 -13.32 20.48
N PHE A 5 10.01 -14.45 20.83
CA PHE A 5 8.72 -14.54 21.53
C PHE A 5 8.89 -15.25 22.87
N PRO A 6 9.33 -14.54 23.94
CA PRO A 6 9.56 -15.12 25.26
C PRO A 6 8.23 -15.51 25.93
N ALA A 7 8.31 -16.38 26.95
CA ALA A 7 7.13 -16.83 27.71
C ALA A 7 6.34 -15.68 28.39
N ASN A 8 7.04 -14.60 28.76
CA ASN A 8 6.43 -13.39 29.29
C ASN A 8 6.96 -12.18 28.54
N ARG A 9 6.08 -11.26 28.18
CA ARG A 9 6.42 -10.02 27.48
C ARG A 9 5.73 -8.82 28.10
N THR A 10 6.48 -7.75 28.29
CA THR A 10 5.97 -6.47 28.78
C THR A 10 6.09 -5.44 27.67
N LEU A 11 5.01 -4.69 27.41
CA LEU A 11 5.02 -3.55 26.51
C LEU A 11 4.98 -2.28 27.35
N HIS A 12 5.98 -1.43 27.17
CA HIS A 12 6.01 -0.10 27.78
C HIS A 12 5.45 0.90 26.77
N LEU A 13 4.40 1.61 27.17
CA LEU A 13 3.66 2.53 26.33
C LEU A 13 3.62 3.91 27.01
N SER A 14 4.13 4.92 26.33
CA SER A 14 4.08 6.31 26.77
C SER A 14 2.96 7.06 26.05
N LYS A 15 2.01 7.63 26.81
CA LYS A 15 0.89 8.38 26.23
C LYS A 15 1.41 9.64 25.55
N VAL A 16 1.05 9.81 24.27
CA VAL A 16 1.40 10.99 23.47
C VAL A 16 0.28 12.02 23.55
N GLN A 17 -0.97 11.60 23.33
CA GLN A 17 -2.12 12.50 23.38
C GLN A 17 -3.44 11.75 23.64
N ASP A 18 -4.40 12.47 24.20
CA ASP A 18 -5.80 12.05 24.17
C ASP A 18 -6.39 12.38 22.80
N LEU A 19 -7.13 11.44 22.21
CA LEU A 19 -7.82 11.65 20.96
C LEU A 19 -9.26 12.09 21.23
N ARG A 20 -9.81 12.91 20.36
CA ARG A 20 -11.17 13.41 20.52
C ARG A 20 -12.20 12.28 20.66
N TYR A 21 -12.03 11.19 19.89
CA TYR A 21 -12.79 9.93 19.93
C TYR A 21 -12.02 8.85 19.15
N GLY A 22 -12.47 7.60 19.22
CA GLY A 22 -11.92 6.48 18.46
C GLY A 22 -12.41 6.46 17.01
N GLU A 23 -12.66 5.28 16.48
CA GLU A 23 -13.26 5.17 15.13
C GLU A 23 -14.64 5.84 15.06
N ASN A 24 -15.36 5.82 16.18
CA ASN A 24 -16.69 6.41 16.29
C ASN A 24 -16.77 7.42 17.43
N PRO A 25 -17.64 8.46 17.33
CA PRO A 25 -17.73 9.55 18.32
C PRO A 25 -18.00 9.13 19.76
N HIS A 26 -18.63 7.99 19.99
CA HIS A 26 -18.93 7.47 21.33
C HIS A 26 -17.80 6.68 21.99
N GLN A 27 -16.69 6.44 21.26
CA GLN A 27 -15.54 5.69 21.75
C GLN A 27 -14.45 6.63 22.25
N SER A 28 -14.03 6.50 23.51
CA SER A 28 -12.85 7.19 24.02
C SER A 28 -11.58 6.61 23.43
N ALA A 29 -10.59 7.45 23.15
CA ALA A 29 -9.34 7.02 22.54
C ALA A 29 -8.14 7.86 23.00
N ALA A 30 -6.97 7.26 22.90
CA ALA A 30 -5.67 7.93 23.11
C ALA A 30 -4.63 7.30 22.18
N PHE A 31 -3.59 8.08 21.87
CA PHE A 31 -2.43 7.59 21.15
C PHE A 31 -1.27 7.38 22.12
N TYR A 32 -0.68 6.20 22.06
CA TYR A 32 0.49 5.81 22.84
C TYR A 32 1.65 5.49 21.91
N ARG A 33 2.84 5.94 22.27
CA ARG A 33 4.09 5.54 21.64
C ARG A 33 4.66 4.32 22.36
N ARG A 34 5.21 3.40 21.62
CA ARG A 34 5.94 2.25 22.14
C ARG A 34 7.37 2.67 22.49
N ASP A 35 7.81 2.37 23.69
CA ASP A 35 9.16 2.74 24.16
C ASP A 35 10.24 1.86 23.51
N ASP A 36 9.90 0.61 23.13
CA ASP A 36 10.78 -0.28 22.37
C ASP A 36 10.97 0.12 20.90
N TYR A 37 10.31 1.19 20.46
CA TYR A 37 10.40 1.80 19.13
C TYR A 37 11.23 3.10 19.12
N ALA A 38 11.94 3.39 20.23
CA ALA A 38 12.73 4.62 20.38
C ALA A 38 13.84 4.75 19.32
N ASP A 39 14.36 3.60 18.83
CA ASP A 39 15.43 3.55 17.82
C ASP A 39 14.90 3.67 16.36
N ALA A 40 13.60 3.88 16.15
CA ALA A 40 13.01 4.13 14.84
C ALA A 40 12.59 5.61 14.68
N PRO A 41 13.54 6.54 14.48
CA PRO A 41 13.31 7.98 14.57
C PRO A 41 12.37 8.51 13.48
N HIS A 42 12.25 7.81 12.35
CA HIS A 42 11.45 8.22 11.19
C HIS A 42 10.10 7.50 11.13
N SER A 43 9.54 7.13 12.28
CA SER A 43 8.23 6.51 12.39
C SER A 43 7.12 7.56 12.48
N LEU A 44 5.88 7.14 12.19
CA LEU A 44 4.69 7.98 12.38
C LEU A 44 4.57 8.50 13.82
N ALA A 45 4.96 7.69 14.81
CA ALA A 45 4.88 8.06 16.22
C ALA A 45 5.85 9.20 16.63
N HIS A 46 6.87 9.46 15.81
CA HIS A 46 7.85 10.54 16.00
C HIS A 46 7.70 11.65 14.96
N ALA A 47 6.71 11.55 14.07
CA ALA A 47 6.49 12.55 13.03
C ALA A 47 6.13 13.91 13.64
N LYS A 48 6.68 14.98 13.06
CA LYS A 48 6.36 16.36 13.43
C LYS A 48 5.16 16.83 12.61
N GLN A 49 4.09 17.20 13.27
CA GLN A 49 2.96 17.87 12.62
C GLN A 49 3.26 19.38 12.50
N HIS A 50 3.22 19.90 11.27
CA HIS A 50 3.51 21.30 10.95
C HIS A 50 2.28 22.17 10.96
N GLN A 51 1.13 21.63 10.56
CA GLN A 51 -0.15 22.34 10.56
C GLN A 51 -1.34 21.39 10.65
N GLY A 52 -2.53 21.97 10.72
CA GLY A 52 -3.81 21.26 10.79
C GLY A 52 -4.28 21.06 12.24
N LYS A 53 -5.50 20.57 12.36
CA LYS A 53 -6.05 20.14 13.65
C LYS A 53 -5.32 18.90 14.15
N GLU A 54 -5.49 18.60 15.44
CA GLU A 54 -5.01 17.34 16.01
C GLU A 54 -5.44 16.14 15.18
N LEU A 55 -4.56 15.13 15.12
CA LEU A 55 -4.87 13.88 14.42
C LEU A 55 -5.98 13.13 15.15
N SER A 56 -6.93 12.61 14.39
CA SER A 56 -7.93 11.69 14.90
C SER A 56 -7.40 10.24 14.90
N TYR A 57 -8.11 9.35 15.59
CA TYR A 57 -7.86 7.92 15.55
C TYR A 57 -7.79 7.40 14.10
N ASN A 58 -8.77 7.76 13.27
CA ASN A 58 -8.82 7.35 11.87
C ASN A 58 -7.69 7.97 11.03
N ASN A 59 -7.25 9.20 11.35
CA ASN A 59 -6.09 9.77 10.68
C ASN A 59 -4.82 8.95 10.96
N TYR A 60 -4.60 8.52 12.21
CA TYR A 60 -3.45 7.65 12.53
C TYR A 60 -3.49 6.34 11.76
N LEU A 61 -4.66 5.71 11.65
CA LEU A 61 -4.81 4.46 10.89
C LEU A 61 -4.47 4.64 9.41
N ASP A 62 -5.01 5.68 8.77
CA ASP A 62 -4.77 5.93 7.35
C ASP A 62 -3.33 6.40 7.08
N LEU A 63 -2.76 7.23 7.98
CA LEU A 63 -1.35 7.65 7.91
C LEU A 63 -0.40 6.46 8.05
N ASP A 64 -0.67 5.54 8.97
CA ASP A 64 0.13 4.33 9.15
C ASP A 64 0.09 3.43 7.91
N ALA A 65 -1.11 3.22 7.35
CA ALA A 65 -1.28 2.45 6.13
C ALA A 65 -0.53 3.08 4.94
N ALA A 66 -0.65 4.40 4.75
CA ALA A 66 -0.01 5.12 3.67
C ALA A 66 1.53 5.15 3.83
N TRP A 67 2.00 5.45 5.04
CA TRP A 67 3.43 5.52 5.34
C TRP A 67 4.13 4.17 5.23
N THR A 68 3.49 3.11 5.72
CA THR A 68 3.98 1.74 5.58
C THR A 68 4.06 1.34 4.10
N ALA A 69 3.02 1.62 3.33
CA ALA A 69 2.99 1.27 1.91
C ALA A 69 4.05 2.02 1.09
N VAL A 70 4.24 3.34 1.30
CA VAL A 70 5.18 4.11 0.50
C VAL A 70 6.65 3.74 0.76
N ARG A 71 6.97 3.21 1.94
CA ARG A 71 8.33 2.77 2.31
C ARG A 71 8.77 1.47 1.61
N GLU A 72 7.85 0.75 0.98
CA GLU A 72 8.18 -0.44 0.17
C GLU A 72 8.89 -0.09 -1.15
N PHE A 73 8.88 1.19 -1.55
CA PHE A 73 9.45 1.64 -2.81
C PHE A 73 10.79 2.34 -2.60
N ASP A 74 11.79 1.90 -3.36
CA ASP A 74 13.13 2.50 -3.34
C ASP A 74 13.19 3.79 -4.16
N GLU A 75 12.43 3.84 -5.28
CA GLU A 75 12.31 5.02 -6.14
C GLU A 75 11.26 6.00 -5.60
N PRO A 76 11.24 7.25 -6.07
CA PRO A 76 10.24 8.23 -5.63
C PRO A 76 8.82 7.72 -5.87
N ALA A 77 7.98 7.79 -4.85
CA ALA A 77 6.64 7.21 -4.89
C ALA A 77 5.61 8.06 -4.14
N CYS A 78 4.37 7.96 -4.59
CA CYS A 78 3.18 8.48 -3.93
C CYS A 78 2.18 7.36 -3.68
N VAL A 79 1.66 7.31 -2.46
CA VAL A 79 0.57 6.41 -2.06
C VAL A 79 -0.57 7.25 -1.52
N ILE A 80 -1.77 7.05 -2.04
CA ILE A 80 -3.01 7.68 -1.55
C ILE A 80 -3.87 6.61 -0.92
N VAL A 81 -4.27 6.82 0.34
CA VAL A 81 -5.05 5.88 1.12
C VAL A 81 -6.38 6.48 1.54
N LYS A 82 -7.42 5.68 1.49
CA LYS A 82 -8.72 5.97 2.07
C LYS A 82 -9.23 4.73 2.80
N HIS A 83 -9.61 4.89 4.07
CA HIS A 83 -10.11 3.79 4.90
C HIS A 83 -9.20 2.55 4.88
N LEU A 84 -7.90 2.78 5.14
CA LEU A 84 -6.83 1.76 5.17
C LEU A 84 -6.53 1.09 3.81
N THR A 85 -7.19 1.50 2.74
CA THR A 85 -7.02 0.90 1.41
C THR A 85 -6.33 1.89 0.48
N PRO A 86 -5.25 1.49 -0.22
CA PRO A 86 -4.69 2.30 -1.28
C PRO A 86 -5.72 2.48 -2.40
N CYS A 87 -6.04 3.72 -2.72
CA CYS A 87 -6.85 4.07 -3.89
C CYS A 87 -6.01 4.56 -5.06
N GLY A 88 -4.72 4.74 -4.87
CA GLY A 88 -3.75 5.03 -5.91
C GLY A 88 -2.33 4.94 -5.41
N VAL A 89 -1.47 4.32 -6.22
CA VAL A 89 -0.03 4.19 -5.97
C VAL A 89 0.71 4.42 -7.28
N CYS A 90 1.76 5.22 -7.24
CA CYS A 90 2.66 5.36 -8.39
C CYS A 90 4.09 5.58 -7.92
N GLN A 91 5.02 4.97 -8.64
CA GLN A 91 6.46 5.17 -8.55
C GLN A 91 6.93 5.85 -9.83
N ASN A 92 7.62 6.99 -9.71
CA ASN A 92 8.14 7.73 -10.85
C ASN A 92 9.26 8.67 -10.38
N ASP A 93 10.31 8.85 -11.18
CA ASP A 93 11.42 9.76 -10.88
C ASP A 93 10.96 11.22 -10.66
N ASP A 94 9.90 11.63 -11.37
CA ASP A 94 9.20 12.88 -11.12
C ASP A 94 8.08 12.69 -10.09
N LEU A 95 8.25 13.29 -8.91
CA LEU A 95 7.29 13.17 -7.82
C LEU A 95 5.92 13.81 -8.13
N VAL A 96 5.89 14.81 -9.00
CA VAL A 96 4.64 15.41 -9.50
C VAL A 96 3.87 14.39 -10.33
N GLU A 97 4.55 13.73 -11.26
CA GLU A 97 3.97 12.66 -12.07
C GLU A 97 3.54 11.48 -11.20
N ALA A 98 4.34 11.10 -10.19
CA ALA A 98 3.97 10.06 -9.22
C ALA A 98 2.65 10.39 -8.52
N TYR A 99 2.47 11.62 -8.06
CA TYR A 99 1.21 12.08 -7.47
C TYR A 99 0.07 12.06 -8.49
N GLN A 100 0.25 12.64 -9.66
CA GLN A 100 -0.81 12.77 -10.67
C GLN A 100 -1.34 11.40 -11.12
N ARG A 101 -0.46 10.44 -11.35
CA ARG A 101 -0.84 9.08 -11.75
C ARG A 101 -1.44 8.27 -10.62
N ALA A 102 -0.94 8.42 -9.38
CA ALA A 102 -1.59 7.81 -8.22
C ALA A 102 -3.02 8.35 -8.04
N HIS A 103 -3.21 9.66 -8.16
CA HIS A 103 -4.52 10.30 -8.09
C HIS A 103 -5.46 9.85 -9.22
N ALA A 104 -4.95 9.67 -10.43
CA ALA A 104 -5.76 9.29 -11.60
C ALA A 104 -6.37 7.88 -11.49
N CYS A 105 -5.83 7.00 -10.64
CA CYS A 105 -6.37 5.66 -10.42
C CYS A 105 -7.83 5.70 -9.90
N ASP A 106 -8.08 6.53 -8.89
CA ASP A 106 -9.41 6.71 -8.31
C ASP A 106 -9.57 8.12 -7.71
N PRO A 107 -9.82 9.14 -8.56
CA PRO A 107 -9.94 10.52 -8.10
C PRO A 107 -11.09 10.74 -7.13
N VAL A 108 -12.13 9.92 -7.21
CA VAL A 108 -13.31 10.01 -6.34
C VAL A 108 -12.95 9.59 -4.92
N SER A 109 -12.31 8.42 -4.77
CA SER A 109 -11.87 7.93 -3.46
C SER A 109 -10.71 8.74 -2.89
N ALA A 110 -9.82 9.26 -3.74
CA ALA A 110 -8.70 10.10 -3.32
C ALA A 110 -9.15 11.39 -2.64
N TYR A 111 -10.35 11.90 -2.96
CA TYR A 111 -10.89 13.10 -2.33
C TYR A 111 -11.13 12.88 -0.82
N GLY A 112 -10.44 13.66 0.02
CA GLY A 112 -10.41 13.50 1.47
C GLY A 112 -9.56 12.30 1.93
N GLY A 113 -8.67 11.81 1.08
CA GLY A 113 -7.70 10.77 1.41
C GLY A 113 -6.47 11.30 2.14
N VAL A 114 -5.64 10.36 2.56
CA VAL A 114 -4.32 10.59 3.15
C VAL A 114 -3.26 10.24 2.12
N MET A 115 -2.25 11.10 1.99
CA MET A 115 -1.15 10.92 1.04
C MET A 115 0.16 10.66 1.76
N ALA A 116 0.96 9.74 1.25
CA ALA A 116 2.33 9.53 1.68
C ALA A 116 3.30 9.63 0.50
N PHE A 117 4.44 10.26 0.75
CA PHE A 117 5.55 10.37 -0.17
C PHE A 117 6.83 9.85 0.51
N ASN A 118 7.68 9.14 -0.20
CA ASN A 118 8.97 8.69 0.31
C ASN A 118 10.14 9.63 -0.03
N ARG A 119 9.83 10.79 -0.59
CA ARG A 119 10.76 11.89 -0.89
C ARG A 119 10.19 13.21 -0.35
N PRO A 120 11.02 14.24 -0.18
CA PRO A 120 10.55 15.58 0.22
C PRO A 120 9.46 16.09 -0.71
N VAL A 121 8.37 16.61 -0.12
CA VAL A 121 7.29 17.25 -0.88
C VAL A 121 7.75 18.67 -1.23
N THR A 122 7.78 18.97 -2.53
CA THR A 122 8.15 20.27 -3.08
C THR A 122 6.93 21.15 -3.37
N SER A 123 7.15 22.43 -3.64
CA SER A 123 6.11 23.36 -4.08
C SER A 123 5.40 22.89 -5.36
N ASP A 124 6.12 22.26 -6.30
CA ASP A 124 5.54 21.77 -7.55
C ASP A 124 4.50 20.64 -7.28
N VAL A 125 4.79 19.76 -6.33
CA VAL A 125 3.81 18.74 -5.89
C VAL A 125 2.58 19.41 -5.27
N VAL A 126 2.77 20.45 -4.45
CA VAL A 126 1.66 21.21 -3.86
C VAL A 126 0.81 21.88 -4.93
N VAL A 127 1.44 22.49 -5.95
CA VAL A 127 0.73 23.07 -7.12
C VAL A 127 -0.12 22.01 -7.80
N ALA A 128 0.43 20.84 -8.10
CA ALA A 128 -0.31 19.75 -8.74
C ALA A 128 -1.52 19.28 -7.91
N ILE A 129 -1.37 19.19 -6.57
CA ILE A 129 -2.49 18.86 -5.67
C ILE A 129 -3.59 19.94 -5.72
N PHE A 130 -3.21 21.22 -5.74
CA PHE A 130 -4.16 22.33 -5.79
C PHE A 130 -4.87 22.44 -7.14
N ASP A 131 -4.15 22.21 -8.24
CA ASP A 131 -4.71 22.22 -9.59
C ASP A 131 -5.79 21.13 -9.77
N ASN A 132 -5.60 19.97 -9.16
CA ASN A 132 -6.60 18.92 -9.12
C ASN A 132 -7.79 19.23 -8.18
N LYS A 133 -7.77 20.39 -7.48
CA LYS A 133 -8.77 20.76 -6.46
C LYS A 133 -8.97 19.67 -5.42
N GLN A 134 -7.89 18.93 -5.16
CA GLN A 134 -7.89 17.81 -4.23
C GLN A 134 -8.06 18.30 -2.80
N PHE A 135 -9.11 17.82 -2.13
CA PHE A 135 -9.18 17.91 -0.68
C PHE A 135 -8.32 16.80 -0.08
N VAL A 136 -7.36 17.18 0.76
CA VAL A 136 -6.42 16.28 1.41
C VAL A 136 -6.65 16.33 2.91
N GLU A 137 -6.88 15.18 3.53
CA GLU A 137 -7.04 15.07 4.98
C GLU A 137 -5.69 15.19 5.70
N ALA A 138 -4.67 14.49 5.21
CA ALA A 138 -3.32 14.55 5.73
C ALA A 138 -2.26 14.18 4.67
N ILE A 139 -1.06 14.73 4.81
CA ILE A 139 0.13 14.33 4.04
C ILE A 139 1.24 13.97 5.02
N ILE A 140 1.90 12.84 4.77
CA ILE A 140 3.12 12.43 5.47
C ILE A 140 4.26 12.24 4.46
N ALA A 141 5.42 12.79 4.78
CA ALA A 141 6.61 12.73 3.95
C ALA A 141 7.88 12.80 4.83
N PRO A 142 9.08 12.49 4.31
CA PRO A 142 10.31 12.74 5.06
C PRO A 142 10.47 14.21 5.43
N GLU A 143 10.12 15.11 4.51
CA GLU A 143 10.29 16.55 4.65
C GLU A 143 9.35 17.31 3.70
N PHE A 144 9.12 18.58 3.99
CA PHE A 144 8.50 19.55 3.07
C PHE A 144 9.58 20.58 2.69
N ALA A 145 9.95 20.61 1.41
CA ALA A 145 11.06 21.40 0.91
C ALA A 145 10.62 22.80 0.44
N GLY A 146 11.51 23.77 0.58
CA GLY A 146 11.28 25.13 0.12
C GLY A 146 10.07 25.78 0.77
N ASP A 147 9.20 26.32 -0.06
CA ASP A 147 7.98 27.04 0.31
C ASP A 147 6.71 26.16 0.35
N ALA A 148 6.85 24.84 0.25
CA ALA A 148 5.72 23.90 0.24
C ALA A 148 4.80 24.06 1.46
N LEU A 149 5.36 24.25 2.65
CA LEU A 149 4.57 24.50 3.88
C LEU A 149 3.82 25.82 3.82
N ASP A 150 4.48 26.89 3.34
CA ASP A 150 3.90 28.21 3.24
C ASP A 150 2.72 28.23 2.25
N MET A 151 2.86 27.52 1.13
CA MET A 151 1.77 27.34 0.16
C MET A 151 0.56 26.63 0.77
N TYR A 152 0.79 25.59 1.58
CA TYR A 152 -0.28 24.89 2.27
C TYR A 152 -0.95 25.71 3.37
N SER A 153 -0.34 26.79 3.85
CA SER A 153 -0.92 27.66 4.89
C SER A 153 -2.32 28.19 4.54
N ALA A 154 -2.63 28.29 3.23
CA ALA A 154 -3.96 28.65 2.74
C ALA A 154 -5.01 27.54 3.00
N LYS A 155 -4.60 26.30 3.20
CA LYS A 155 -5.45 25.11 3.45
C LYS A 155 -5.29 24.62 4.89
N LYS A 156 -5.60 25.46 5.86
CA LYS A 156 -5.35 25.27 7.31
C LYS A 156 -5.83 23.95 7.91
N ASN A 157 -6.80 23.29 7.27
CA ASN A 157 -7.36 22.02 7.77
C ASN A 157 -6.52 20.80 7.38
N ALA A 158 -5.68 20.88 6.35
CA ALA A 158 -4.81 19.79 5.95
C ALA A 158 -3.73 19.55 7.01
N ARG A 159 -3.56 18.32 7.42
CA ARG A 159 -2.54 17.92 8.40
C ARG A 159 -1.28 17.55 7.66
N LEU A 160 -0.19 18.25 7.96
CA LEU A 160 1.11 18.02 7.30
C LEU A 160 2.11 17.49 8.31
N LEU A 161 2.65 16.30 8.04
CA LEU A 161 3.57 15.59 8.93
C LEU A 161 4.88 15.29 8.23
N SER A 162 6.01 15.56 8.91
CA SER A 162 7.32 15.11 8.46
C SER A 162 7.94 14.14 9.46
N THR A 163 8.59 13.10 8.92
CA THR A 163 9.27 12.07 9.70
C THR A 163 10.77 12.33 9.88
N GLY A 164 11.33 13.31 9.15
CA GLY A 164 12.77 13.62 9.15
C GLY A 164 13.64 12.63 8.38
N GLY A 165 13.04 11.64 7.71
CA GLY A 165 13.70 10.61 6.94
C GLY A 165 12.79 9.41 6.71
N VAL A 166 13.34 8.34 6.13
CA VAL A 166 12.62 7.10 5.85
C VAL A 166 13.37 5.93 6.48
N ASN A 167 12.73 5.20 7.39
CA ASN A 167 13.26 3.92 7.85
C ASN A 167 12.95 2.85 6.78
N PRO A 168 13.84 1.86 6.59
CA PRO A 168 13.50 0.69 5.79
C PRO A 168 12.19 0.04 6.29
N ALA A 169 11.41 -0.54 5.38
CA ALA A 169 10.25 -1.31 5.76
C ALA A 169 10.66 -2.60 6.50
N GLY A 170 9.90 -2.96 7.53
CA GLY A 170 10.05 -4.21 8.27
C GLY A 170 11.04 -4.18 9.44
N GLY A 171 11.20 -5.36 10.06
CA GLY A 171 12.09 -5.57 11.20
C GLY A 171 11.42 -5.45 12.57
N GLU A 172 10.21 -4.91 12.64
CA GLU A 172 9.43 -4.76 13.88
C GLU A 172 8.54 -5.97 14.18
N VAL A 173 8.12 -6.07 15.44
CA VAL A 173 7.03 -6.96 15.85
C VAL A 173 5.71 -6.18 15.81
N GLU A 174 4.75 -6.72 15.07
CA GLU A 174 3.40 -6.21 14.99
C GLU A 174 2.52 -6.85 16.07
N TYR A 175 1.60 -6.06 16.62
CA TYR A 175 0.65 -6.52 17.64
C TYR A 175 -0.78 -6.24 17.19
N ARG A 176 -1.65 -7.21 17.47
CA ARG A 176 -3.08 -7.07 17.22
C ARG A 176 -3.88 -7.52 18.44
N SER A 177 -4.72 -6.65 18.94
CA SER A 177 -5.64 -6.98 20.03
C SER A 177 -6.69 -8.00 19.58
N VAL A 178 -6.92 -9.01 20.39
CA VAL A 178 -8.05 -9.94 20.31
C VAL A 178 -8.71 -10.00 21.69
N GLU A 179 -9.93 -10.51 21.75
CA GLU A 179 -10.62 -10.61 23.05
C GLU A 179 -9.76 -11.39 24.07
N GLY A 180 -9.41 -10.72 25.17
CA GLY A 180 -8.62 -11.28 26.26
C GLY A 180 -7.14 -11.53 25.95
N GLY A 181 -6.63 -11.08 24.79
CA GLY A 181 -5.25 -11.35 24.40
C GLY A 181 -4.66 -10.41 23.37
N LEU A 182 -3.43 -10.73 23.00
CA LEU A 182 -2.65 -9.99 22.01
C LEU A 182 -1.93 -10.97 21.07
N LEU A 183 -2.19 -10.88 19.79
CA LEU A 183 -1.39 -11.56 18.79
C LEU A 183 -0.12 -10.76 18.51
N ALA A 184 0.99 -11.44 18.36
CA ALA A 184 2.28 -10.84 17.98
C ALA A 184 2.87 -11.63 16.81
N GLN A 185 3.36 -10.93 15.81
CA GLN A 185 4.02 -11.52 14.64
C GLN A 185 5.14 -10.61 14.16
N ASP A 186 6.02 -11.14 13.32
CA ASP A 186 6.93 -10.30 12.58
C ASP A 186 6.16 -9.49 11.55
N SER A 187 6.62 -8.26 11.30
CA SER A 187 6.19 -7.52 10.12
C SER A 187 6.50 -8.30 8.85
N ASP A 188 5.65 -8.17 7.85
CA ASP A 188 5.85 -8.80 6.54
C ASP A 188 6.97 -8.05 5.78
N ALA A 189 8.20 -8.52 5.94
CA ALA A 189 9.42 -7.89 5.44
C ALA A 189 10.26 -8.85 4.59
N VAL A 190 9.61 -9.64 3.75
CA VAL A 190 10.33 -10.50 2.81
C VAL A 190 11.04 -9.65 1.77
N ALA A 191 12.36 -9.84 1.65
CA ALA A 191 13.12 -9.27 0.55
C ALA A 191 12.79 -10.05 -0.74
N GLU A 192 12.18 -9.36 -1.68
CA GLU A 192 11.81 -9.94 -2.97
C GLU A 192 13.06 -10.19 -3.82
N ASP A 193 13.31 -11.44 -4.16
CA ASP A 193 14.41 -11.82 -5.07
C ASP A 193 13.81 -12.48 -6.33
N PRO A 194 13.74 -11.74 -7.45
CA PRO A 194 13.21 -12.28 -8.70
C PRO A 194 13.93 -13.53 -9.21
N ALA A 195 15.19 -13.75 -8.81
CA ALA A 195 15.93 -14.94 -9.17
C ALA A 195 15.37 -16.23 -8.55
N THR A 196 14.57 -16.10 -7.49
CA THR A 196 13.90 -17.24 -6.83
C THR A 196 12.52 -17.53 -7.41
N PHE A 197 11.99 -16.66 -8.26
CA PHE A 197 10.65 -16.81 -8.84
C PHE A 197 10.65 -17.87 -9.94
N THR A 198 9.52 -18.50 -10.14
CA THR A 198 9.32 -19.47 -11.21
C THR A 198 8.26 -18.98 -12.18
N VAL A 199 8.42 -19.33 -13.46
CA VAL A 199 7.44 -19.01 -14.51
C VAL A 199 6.98 -20.31 -15.13
N PRO A 200 5.85 -20.89 -14.68
CA PRO A 200 5.40 -22.20 -15.11
C PRO A 200 4.72 -22.19 -16.49
N THR A 201 4.37 -21.02 -17.02
CA THR A 201 3.70 -20.86 -18.32
C THR A 201 4.66 -20.95 -19.51
N LYS A 202 4.12 -21.29 -20.69
CA LYS A 202 4.87 -21.31 -21.95
C LYS A 202 5.40 -19.92 -22.30
N ARG A 203 4.56 -18.88 -22.13
CA ARG A 203 4.96 -17.50 -22.31
C ARG A 203 5.76 -17.03 -21.08
N GLN A 204 6.90 -16.45 -21.34
CA GLN A 204 7.72 -15.79 -20.30
C GLN A 204 7.42 -14.29 -20.29
N PRO A 205 7.49 -13.59 -19.14
CA PRO A 205 7.37 -12.15 -19.11
C PRO A 205 8.59 -11.50 -19.77
N SER A 206 8.39 -10.33 -20.38
CA SER A 206 9.52 -9.48 -20.78
C SER A 206 10.20 -8.88 -19.54
N GLU A 207 11.37 -8.26 -19.70
CA GLU A 207 12.06 -7.55 -18.60
C GLU A 207 11.19 -6.40 -18.06
N GLU A 208 10.52 -5.67 -18.95
CA GLU A 208 9.61 -4.59 -18.59
C GLU A 208 8.36 -5.11 -17.86
N GLU A 209 7.80 -6.22 -18.33
CA GLU A 209 6.68 -6.87 -17.63
C GLU A 209 7.09 -7.36 -16.25
N LEU A 210 8.30 -7.92 -16.10
CA LEU A 210 8.79 -8.39 -14.80
C LEU A 210 8.99 -7.22 -13.82
N ALA A 211 9.54 -6.10 -14.28
CA ALA A 211 9.69 -4.89 -13.47
C ALA A 211 8.32 -4.34 -13.03
N GLU A 212 7.35 -4.33 -13.93
CA GLU A 212 5.97 -3.91 -13.64
C GLU A 212 5.27 -4.89 -12.67
N LEU A 213 5.46 -6.19 -12.83
CA LEU A 213 4.95 -7.22 -11.92
C LEU A 213 5.50 -7.07 -10.51
N LEU A 214 6.78 -6.72 -10.35
CA LEU A 214 7.39 -6.45 -9.04
C LEU A 214 6.79 -5.21 -8.38
N PHE A 215 6.53 -4.17 -9.15
CA PHE A 215 5.79 -2.99 -8.67
C PHE A 215 4.38 -3.39 -8.21
N ALA A 216 3.62 -4.10 -9.03
CA ALA A 216 2.28 -4.56 -8.71
C ALA A 216 2.26 -5.46 -7.46
N TRP A 217 3.28 -6.30 -7.29
CA TRP A 217 3.45 -7.17 -6.13
C TRP A 217 3.62 -6.40 -4.83
N LYS A 218 4.49 -5.38 -4.83
CA LYS A 218 4.67 -4.44 -3.69
C LYS A 218 3.37 -3.69 -3.37
N VAL A 219 2.65 -3.23 -4.38
CA VAL A 219 1.33 -2.59 -4.20
C VAL A 219 0.35 -3.55 -3.55
N CYS A 220 0.25 -4.78 -4.07
CA CYS A 220 -0.72 -5.78 -3.62
C CYS A 220 -0.57 -6.12 -2.14
N LYS A 221 0.67 -6.15 -1.63
CA LYS A 221 1.01 -6.32 -0.21
C LYS A 221 0.33 -5.29 0.71
N SER A 222 0.04 -4.09 0.23
CA SER A 222 -0.60 -3.02 1.00
C SER A 222 -2.13 -3.06 1.00
N ILE A 223 -2.73 -3.92 0.18
CA ILE A 223 -4.18 -4.03 0.01
C ILE A 223 -4.71 -5.15 0.93
N LYS A 224 -5.88 -4.92 1.53
CA LYS A 224 -6.53 -5.96 2.35
C LYS A 224 -6.93 -7.16 1.50
N SER A 225 -6.66 -8.36 2.01
CA SER A 225 -6.98 -9.63 1.36
C SER A 225 -8.50 -9.85 1.24
N ASN A 226 -9.00 -10.52 0.22
CA ASN A 226 -8.30 -10.91 -0.99
C ASN A 226 -7.98 -9.70 -1.85
N ALA A 227 -6.73 -9.58 -2.29
CA ALA A 227 -6.23 -8.40 -2.97
C ALA A 227 -5.81 -8.67 -4.42
N ILE A 228 -6.22 -7.81 -5.32
CA ILE A 228 -5.78 -7.74 -6.71
C ILE A 228 -5.37 -6.30 -7.02
N ALA A 229 -4.18 -6.12 -7.58
CA ALA A 229 -3.71 -4.85 -8.12
C ALA A 229 -3.46 -4.99 -9.62
N ILE A 230 -4.02 -4.09 -10.43
CA ILE A 230 -3.70 -3.97 -11.86
C ILE A 230 -2.87 -2.71 -12.02
N THR A 231 -1.72 -2.84 -12.68
CA THR A 231 -0.77 -1.74 -12.83
C THR A 231 -0.27 -1.61 -14.27
N LYS A 232 0.14 -0.39 -14.62
CA LYS A 232 0.70 -0.06 -15.93
C LYS A 232 1.63 1.14 -15.80
N GLY A 233 2.87 0.98 -16.24
CA GLY A 233 3.89 2.03 -16.17
C GLY A 233 4.15 2.49 -14.73
N HIS A 234 4.28 1.55 -13.80
CA HIS A 234 4.49 1.76 -12.37
C HIS A 234 3.44 2.63 -11.68
N ALA A 235 2.19 2.52 -12.13
CA ALA A 235 1.03 3.14 -11.50
C ALA A 235 -0.12 2.14 -11.40
N THR A 236 -0.89 2.20 -10.34
CA THR A 236 -2.15 1.47 -10.23
C THR A 236 -3.17 2.05 -11.18
N ILE A 237 -3.93 1.18 -11.82
CA ILE A 237 -5.09 1.52 -12.65
C ILE A 237 -6.36 0.81 -12.19
N GLY A 238 -6.21 -0.24 -11.38
CA GLY A 238 -7.33 -0.94 -10.76
C GLY A 238 -6.92 -1.64 -9.47
N VAL A 239 -7.70 -1.47 -8.41
CA VAL A 239 -7.47 -2.05 -7.10
C VAL A 239 -8.75 -2.74 -6.62
N GLY A 240 -8.65 -4.03 -6.35
CA GLY A 240 -9.70 -4.81 -5.70
C GLY A 240 -9.19 -5.41 -4.40
N GLY A 241 -9.87 -5.17 -3.29
CA GLY A 241 -9.42 -5.67 -2.01
C GLY A 241 -10.53 -5.88 -1.00
N GLY A 242 -10.20 -6.58 0.09
CA GLY A 242 -11.11 -6.81 1.20
C GLY A 242 -12.31 -7.70 0.87
N GLN A 243 -12.26 -8.46 -0.22
CA GLN A 243 -13.35 -9.31 -0.67
C GLN A 243 -13.23 -10.73 -0.11
N PRO A 244 -14.36 -11.36 0.30
CA PRO A 244 -14.34 -12.75 0.79
C PRO A 244 -13.89 -13.77 -0.25
N ASN A 245 -14.06 -13.47 -1.55
CA ASN A 245 -13.57 -14.30 -2.63
C ASN A 245 -12.71 -13.51 -3.61
N ARG A 246 -11.71 -14.17 -4.19
CA ARG A 246 -10.69 -13.55 -5.03
C ARG A 246 -11.22 -13.09 -6.39
N VAL A 247 -12.16 -13.82 -6.98
CA VAL A 247 -12.75 -13.43 -8.26
C VAL A 247 -13.48 -12.09 -8.17
N ASN A 248 -14.11 -11.76 -7.05
CA ASN A 248 -14.73 -10.45 -6.87
C ASN A 248 -13.68 -9.34 -6.81
N SER A 249 -12.56 -9.56 -6.14
CA SER A 249 -11.45 -8.60 -6.15
C SER A 249 -10.91 -8.37 -7.56
N ALA A 250 -10.77 -9.43 -8.35
CA ALA A 250 -10.37 -9.33 -9.76
C ALA A 250 -11.38 -8.50 -10.57
N ARG A 251 -12.67 -8.76 -10.42
CA ARG A 251 -13.74 -8.01 -11.12
C ARG A 251 -13.76 -6.54 -10.76
N ILE A 252 -13.62 -6.20 -9.47
CA ILE A 252 -13.56 -4.82 -8.99
C ILE A 252 -12.36 -4.11 -9.62
N ALA A 253 -11.18 -4.73 -9.59
CA ALA A 253 -9.97 -4.15 -10.17
C ALA A 253 -10.11 -3.95 -11.70
N VAL A 254 -10.70 -4.92 -12.41
CA VAL A 254 -10.96 -4.83 -13.85
C VAL A 254 -11.97 -3.74 -14.18
N GLU A 255 -13.07 -3.65 -13.43
CA GLU A 255 -14.08 -2.60 -13.63
C GLU A 255 -13.46 -1.20 -13.45
N GLN A 256 -12.62 -1.02 -12.44
CA GLN A 256 -11.93 0.24 -12.20
C GLN A 256 -10.90 0.57 -13.29
N ALA A 257 -10.11 -0.42 -13.73
CA ALA A 257 -9.11 -0.22 -14.77
C ALA A 257 -9.73 0.05 -16.15
N GLY A 258 -10.91 -0.51 -16.42
CA GLY A 258 -11.60 -0.33 -17.71
C GLY A 258 -10.69 -0.68 -18.89
N GLU A 259 -10.69 0.16 -19.92
CA GLU A 259 -9.89 -0.03 -21.14
C GLU A 259 -8.37 0.02 -20.91
N GLU A 260 -7.92 0.67 -19.84
CA GLU A 260 -6.50 0.75 -19.47
C GLU A 260 -5.92 -0.62 -19.05
N ALA A 261 -6.78 -1.59 -18.68
CA ALA A 261 -6.35 -2.96 -18.38
C ALA A 261 -5.66 -3.65 -19.56
N LYS A 262 -5.92 -3.22 -20.80
CA LYS A 262 -5.27 -3.77 -21.99
C LYS A 262 -3.76 -3.50 -21.98
N GLY A 263 -2.98 -4.56 -21.99
CA GLY A 263 -1.52 -4.50 -21.92
C GLY A 263 -0.97 -4.20 -20.54
N ALA A 264 -1.81 -4.19 -19.49
CA ALA A 264 -1.39 -4.06 -18.11
C ALA A 264 -0.93 -5.41 -17.52
N VAL A 265 -0.40 -5.36 -16.29
CA VAL A 265 -0.10 -6.54 -15.50
C VAL A 265 -0.94 -6.55 -14.23
N ALA A 266 -1.02 -7.69 -13.56
CA ALA A 266 -1.74 -7.83 -12.31
C ALA A 266 -0.96 -8.62 -11.26
N ALA A 267 -1.22 -8.31 -10.00
CA ALA A 267 -0.73 -9.06 -8.85
C ALA A 267 -1.91 -9.56 -8.00
N SER A 268 -1.76 -10.75 -7.42
CA SER A 268 -2.68 -11.35 -6.47
C SER A 268 -1.92 -11.68 -5.18
N ASP A 269 -2.39 -11.24 -4.03
CA ASP A 269 -1.73 -11.40 -2.72
C ASP A 269 -1.57 -12.87 -2.29
N ALA A 270 -2.37 -13.77 -2.87
CA ALA A 270 -2.28 -15.23 -2.69
C ALA A 270 -2.66 -15.95 -3.99
N PHE A 271 -2.57 -17.29 -3.98
CA PHE A 271 -2.88 -18.11 -5.15
C PHE A 271 -4.35 -17.99 -5.59
N PHE A 272 -4.60 -18.21 -6.86
CA PHE A 272 -5.96 -18.38 -7.38
C PHE A 272 -6.47 -19.78 -7.02
N PRO A 273 -7.58 -19.90 -6.26
CA PRO A 273 -8.14 -21.22 -5.92
C PRO A 273 -8.82 -21.90 -7.11
N PHE A 274 -9.22 -21.11 -8.11
CA PHE A 274 -9.83 -21.51 -9.37
C PHE A 274 -9.36 -20.58 -10.49
N ARG A 275 -9.58 -20.99 -11.73
CA ARG A 275 -9.16 -20.19 -12.90
C ARG A 275 -9.96 -18.90 -13.11
N ASP A 276 -11.13 -18.77 -12.51
CA ASP A 276 -12.10 -17.69 -12.75
C ASP A 276 -11.53 -16.28 -12.50
N GLY A 277 -10.71 -16.11 -11.46
CA GLY A 277 -10.04 -14.83 -11.18
C GLY A 277 -8.99 -14.48 -12.24
N LEU A 278 -8.22 -15.45 -12.67
CA LEU A 278 -7.24 -15.29 -13.75
C LEU A 278 -7.95 -15.03 -15.09
N ASP A 279 -9.00 -15.78 -15.41
CA ASP A 279 -9.79 -15.58 -16.62
C ASP A 279 -10.33 -14.15 -16.70
N ALA A 280 -10.88 -13.61 -15.60
CA ALA A 280 -11.39 -12.23 -15.55
C ALA A 280 -10.31 -11.19 -15.89
N LEU A 281 -9.09 -11.36 -15.37
CA LEU A 281 -7.96 -10.48 -15.65
C LEU A 281 -7.50 -10.61 -17.12
N ALA A 282 -7.36 -11.82 -17.62
CA ALA A 282 -6.92 -12.09 -18.99
C ALA A 282 -7.93 -11.58 -20.03
N GLU A 283 -9.22 -11.77 -19.82
CA GLU A 283 -10.31 -11.26 -20.67
C GLU A 283 -10.33 -9.74 -20.74
N ALA A 284 -9.90 -9.05 -19.65
CA ALA A 284 -9.74 -7.60 -19.63
C ALA A 284 -8.50 -7.11 -20.40
N GLY A 285 -7.61 -8.01 -20.81
CA GLY A 285 -6.40 -7.68 -21.57
C GLY A 285 -5.12 -7.60 -20.76
N VAL A 286 -5.12 -8.08 -19.51
CA VAL A 286 -3.89 -8.24 -18.70
C VAL A 286 -2.99 -9.27 -19.37
N THR A 287 -1.69 -8.96 -19.49
CA THR A 287 -0.73 -9.78 -20.25
C THR A 287 0.17 -10.64 -19.38
N ALA A 288 0.32 -10.29 -18.09
CA ALA A 288 1.12 -11.05 -17.14
C ALA A 288 0.54 -10.90 -15.72
N ILE A 289 0.70 -11.95 -14.93
CA ILE A 289 0.19 -12.02 -13.54
C ILE A 289 1.29 -12.56 -12.64
N ILE A 290 1.43 -11.95 -11.44
CA ILE A 290 2.28 -12.45 -10.37
C ILE A 290 1.42 -12.88 -9.17
N GLU A 291 1.74 -14.05 -8.62
CA GLU A 291 1.06 -14.63 -7.48
C GLU A 291 1.97 -15.68 -6.80
N PRO A 292 1.66 -16.17 -5.60
CA PRO A 292 2.58 -17.07 -4.89
C PRO A 292 2.66 -18.51 -5.45
N GLY A 293 1.63 -19.01 -6.12
CA GLY A 293 1.51 -20.45 -6.38
C GLY A 293 1.18 -21.24 -5.11
N GLY A 294 1.21 -22.57 -5.21
CA GLY A 294 1.00 -23.48 -4.08
C GLY A 294 -0.45 -23.95 -3.88
N SER A 295 -1.34 -23.69 -4.84
CA SER A 295 -2.69 -24.27 -4.88
C SER A 295 -2.65 -25.71 -5.37
N ILE A 296 -3.54 -26.54 -4.86
CA ILE A 296 -3.78 -27.87 -5.45
C ILE A 296 -4.32 -27.79 -6.88
N ARG A 297 -4.75 -26.60 -7.33
CA ARG A 297 -5.25 -26.30 -8.67
C ARG A 297 -4.30 -25.47 -9.51
N ASP A 298 -3.03 -25.41 -9.15
CA ASP A 298 -2.04 -24.63 -9.93
C ASP A 298 -2.00 -25.08 -11.39
N GLU A 299 -2.12 -26.40 -11.65
CA GLU A 299 -2.15 -26.91 -13.03
C GLU A 299 -3.32 -26.34 -13.86
N GLU A 300 -4.51 -26.19 -13.24
CA GLU A 300 -5.68 -25.59 -13.88
C GLU A 300 -5.44 -24.10 -14.19
N VAL A 301 -4.84 -23.38 -13.23
CA VAL A 301 -4.54 -21.94 -13.37
C VAL A 301 -3.44 -21.70 -14.41
N ILE A 302 -2.40 -22.54 -14.42
CA ILE A 302 -1.33 -22.50 -15.44
C ILE A 302 -1.90 -22.78 -16.84
N ALA A 303 -2.75 -23.81 -16.96
CA ALA A 303 -3.41 -24.13 -18.23
C ALA A 303 -4.26 -22.96 -18.73
N ALA A 304 -5.02 -22.30 -17.86
CA ALA A 304 -5.80 -21.11 -18.20
C ALA A 304 -4.91 -19.95 -18.67
N ALA A 305 -3.79 -19.72 -18.01
CA ALA A 305 -2.81 -18.70 -18.42
C ALA A 305 -2.23 -19.01 -19.81
N ASP A 306 -1.90 -20.26 -20.08
CA ASP A 306 -1.41 -20.70 -21.39
C ASP A 306 -2.48 -20.56 -22.49
N GLU A 307 -3.75 -20.88 -22.20
CA GLU A 307 -4.88 -20.69 -23.11
C GLU A 307 -5.04 -19.22 -23.52
N HIS A 308 -4.90 -18.31 -22.57
CA HIS A 308 -4.96 -16.86 -22.82
C HIS A 308 -3.67 -16.26 -23.37
N GLY A 309 -2.57 -17.03 -23.41
CA GLY A 309 -1.26 -16.56 -23.87
C GLY A 309 -0.63 -15.52 -22.94
N ILE A 310 -0.94 -15.55 -21.63
CA ILE A 310 -0.36 -14.67 -20.62
C ILE A 310 0.80 -15.35 -19.88
N ALA A 311 1.70 -14.55 -19.31
CA ALA A 311 2.76 -15.03 -18.44
C ALA A 311 2.26 -15.10 -17.00
N LEU A 312 2.58 -16.17 -16.28
CA LEU A 312 2.28 -16.34 -14.85
C LEU A 312 3.58 -16.52 -14.08
N VAL A 313 3.79 -15.69 -13.07
CA VAL A 313 4.98 -15.70 -12.21
C VAL A 313 4.60 -16.14 -10.81
N PHE A 314 5.31 -17.12 -10.26
CA PHE A 314 5.13 -17.62 -8.90
C PHE A 314 6.25 -17.15 -7.99
N THR A 315 5.90 -16.47 -6.90
CA THR A 315 6.84 -15.95 -5.89
C THR A 315 7.23 -16.97 -4.83
N GLY A 316 6.38 -18.00 -4.61
CA GLY A 316 6.56 -19.00 -3.56
C GLY A 316 6.13 -18.57 -2.16
N HIS A 317 5.72 -17.32 -1.96
CA HIS A 317 5.22 -16.79 -0.70
C HIS A 317 4.11 -15.76 -0.94
N ARG A 318 3.19 -15.65 0.00
CA ARG A 318 2.02 -14.76 -0.08
C ARG A 318 2.16 -13.56 0.86
N HIS A 319 1.35 -12.53 0.62
CA HIS A 319 1.28 -11.30 1.42
C HIS A 319 -0.14 -11.02 1.89
N PHE A 320 -0.68 -11.84 2.78
CA PHE A 320 -1.98 -11.56 3.38
C PHE A 320 -1.92 -10.35 4.32
N ARG A 321 -2.88 -9.45 4.18
CA ARG A 321 -3.12 -8.34 5.10
C ARG A 321 -4.61 -8.31 5.48
N HIS A 322 -4.89 -8.35 6.77
CA HIS A 322 -6.26 -8.34 7.32
C HIS A 322 -6.53 -7.09 8.16
#